data_31d28608bf9241c9cae5713a9e1cd31c
#
_entry.id   31d28608bf9241c9cae5713a9e1cd31c
#
_cell.length_a   1.000
_cell.length_b   1.000
_cell.length_c   1.000
_cell.angle_alpha   90.00
_cell.angle_beta   90.00
_cell.angle_gamma   90.00
#
_symmetry.space_group_name_H-M   'P 1'
#
loop_
_entity.id
_entity.type
_entity.pdbx_description
1 polymer ?
#
loop_
_entity_poly.entity_id
_entity_poly.type
_entity_poly.pdbx_seq_one_letter_code
_entity_poly.pdbx_strand_id
1 'polypeptide(L)'
;MGCCGSKTEDQMPIIRDSTKDKSSDSTAEQENPLQTGTQFKPSPKKDASARSRKNTAEFDINQARSHEVDVSLDVDTAHPKMKIHGKSLQWIDESPQRNIDIENCFDEEPFVLGKMGRAWKSYWEVYVKKDDWVLGVAKATANRKGPLVFRPTGGFWVIRLSNGQRLKAMEDEEHVLEKGIPDKVGIYLDYQEKKVTFFNADDGSLIYSFIDGPSYQDDVLPLFSPWNNDAKPITILSITAT
;
A
#
# COMPACT_ATOMS: atom_id res chain seq x y z
N MET A 1 53.00 27.19 5.25
CA MET A 1 52.38 28.18 4.34
C MET A 1 51.11 27.50 3.87
N GLY A 2 49.94 27.70 4.31
CA GLY A 2 49.19 28.87 4.70
C GLY A 2 48.27 29.29 3.58
N CYS A 3 46.95 29.07 3.78
CA CYS A 3 45.79 29.90 3.44
C CYS A 3 44.58 28.96 3.26
N CYS A 4 43.62 28.90 4.11
CA CYS A 4 42.51 29.79 4.52
C CYS A 4 41.69 30.33 3.36
N GLY A 5 40.42 30.02 3.39
CA GLY A 5 39.32 30.62 2.60
C GLY A 5 38.13 29.72 2.64
N SER A 6 37.25 29.91 3.40
CA SER A 6 36.15 30.75 3.90
C SER A 6 34.80 30.28 3.37
N LYS A 7 33.93 30.01 4.32
CA LYS A 7 32.50 29.71 4.23
C LYS A 7 31.73 30.80 3.46
N THR A 8 30.73 30.42 2.71
CA THR A 8 29.57 31.28 2.45
C THR A 8 28.31 30.49 2.73
N GLU A 9 27.64 30.90 3.80
CA GLU A 9 26.22 30.65 4.08
C GLU A 9 25.44 31.43 3.04
N ASP A 10 24.45 30.78 2.42
CA ASP A 10 23.47 31.49 1.63
C ASP A 10 22.08 31.31 2.28
N GLN A 11 21.52 32.47 2.64
CA GLN A 11 20.31 32.65 3.42
C GLN A 11 19.07 32.54 2.52
N MET A 12 18.04 31.89 3.04
CA MET A 12 16.68 31.91 2.50
C MET A 12 16.04 33.31 2.63
N PRO A 13 15.23 33.76 1.68
CA PRO A 13 14.39 34.94 1.89
C PRO A 13 13.04 34.56 2.51
N ILE A 14 12.75 35.25 3.60
CA ILE A 14 11.46 35.30 4.28
C ILE A 14 10.51 36.17 3.43
N ILE A 15 9.36 35.63 3.09
CA ILE A 15 8.26 36.44 2.52
C ILE A 15 7.25 36.71 3.63
N ARG A 16 7.08 38.00 3.91
CA ARG A 16 6.16 38.56 4.90
C ARG A 16 4.73 38.59 4.41
N ASP A 17 3.87 38.22 5.31
CA ASP A 17 2.43 38.46 5.39
C ASP A 17 2.07 39.94 5.26
N SER A 18 1.02 40.23 4.56
CA SER A 18 0.37 41.54 4.58
C SER A 18 -1.14 41.36 4.54
N THR A 19 -1.70 41.39 5.75
CA THR A 19 -3.09 41.69 6.06
C THR A 19 -3.44 43.11 5.62
N LYS A 20 -4.64 43.34 5.09
CA LYS A 20 -5.45 44.54 5.39
C LYS A 20 -6.95 44.37 5.10
N ASP A 21 -7.67 44.60 6.17
CA ASP A 21 -9.10 44.88 6.35
C ASP A 21 -9.70 45.91 5.40
N LYS A 22 -11.00 45.80 5.23
CA LYS A 22 -12.09 46.82 5.49
C LYS A 22 -13.40 46.30 4.91
N SER A 23 -14.38 45.90 5.70
CA SER A 23 -15.41 46.61 6.46
C SER A 23 -16.42 47.41 5.62
N SER A 24 -17.65 47.17 6.02
CA SER A 24 -18.87 48.01 6.05
C SER A 24 -19.82 47.80 4.86
N ASP A 25 -21.07 47.76 4.98
CA ASP A 25 -22.08 48.04 6.01
C ASP A 25 -23.46 47.97 5.32
N SER A 26 -24.43 47.59 6.08
CA SER A 26 -25.77 48.07 6.26
C SER A 26 -26.93 47.69 5.34
N THR A 27 -27.90 47.17 6.06
CA THR A 27 -29.31 47.56 6.25
C THR A 27 -30.29 47.24 5.13
N ALA A 28 -31.42 46.76 5.37
CA ALA A 28 -32.47 46.65 6.35
C ALA A 28 -33.73 46.10 5.68
N GLU A 29 -34.47 45.30 6.43
CA GLU A 29 -35.94 45.31 6.63
C GLU A 29 -36.88 45.43 5.42
N GLN A 30 -37.85 44.52 5.29
CA GLN A 30 -39.19 44.59 5.92
C GLN A 30 -40.08 43.41 5.47
N GLU A 31 -40.61 42.75 6.47
CA GLU A 31 -42.01 42.38 6.76
C GLU A 31 -42.91 41.65 5.75
N ASN A 32 -43.43 40.58 6.31
CA ASN A 32 -44.67 39.83 6.12
C ASN A 32 -45.95 40.70 5.93
N PRO A 33 -47.16 40.18 5.57
CA PRO A 33 -47.74 38.89 5.95
C PRO A 33 -48.79 38.27 4.98
N LEU A 34 -49.40 37.20 5.51
CA LEU A 34 -50.76 36.63 5.34
C LEU A 34 -50.95 35.46 4.35
N GLN A 35 -51.03 34.28 4.96
CA GLN A 35 -52.21 33.38 5.11
C GLN A 35 -53.00 33.03 3.85
N THR A 36 -53.03 31.75 3.53
CA THR A 36 -54.27 30.96 3.45
C THR A 36 -53.97 29.47 3.53
N GLY A 37 -54.65 28.80 4.44
CA GLY A 37 -54.52 27.40 4.71
C GLY A 37 -55.18 26.54 3.63
N THR A 38 -54.56 25.45 3.36
CA THR A 38 -55.25 24.28 2.78
C THR A 38 -54.69 23.04 3.46
N GLN A 39 -55.53 22.39 4.25
CA GLN A 39 -55.28 21.11 4.89
C GLN A 39 -55.11 20.03 3.79
N PHE A 40 -53.93 19.49 3.69
CA PHE A 40 -53.71 18.21 3.00
C PHE A 40 -53.66 17.08 4.02
N LYS A 41 -54.64 16.18 3.95
CA LYS A 41 -54.60 14.90 4.63
C LYS A 41 -53.36 14.11 4.21
N PRO A 42 -52.62 13.48 5.15
CA PRO A 42 -51.54 12.57 4.77
C PRO A 42 -52.11 11.27 4.27
N SER A 43 -51.77 10.91 3.05
CA SER A 43 -51.95 9.58 2.50
C SER A 43 -51.02 8.58 3.18
N PRO A 44 -51.41 7.33 3.36
CA PRO A 44 -50.60 6.32 4.04
C PRO A 44 -49.32 6.04 3.25
N LYS A 45 -48.17 6.23 3.91
CA LYS A 45 -46.87 5.78 3.41
C LYS A 45 -46.90 4.26 3.27
N LYS A 46 -46.84 3.79 2.05
CA LYS A 46 -46.53 2.39 1.75
C LYS A 46 -45.12 2.12 2.22
N ASP A 47 -45.01 1.22 3.20
CA ASP A 47 -43.74 0.67 3.63
C ASP A 47 -43.05 -0.05 2.45
N ALA A 48 -42.13 0.64 1.82
CA ALA A 48 -41.19 0.08 0.86
C ALA A 48 -39.90 -0.32 1.62
N SER A 49 -40.04 -1.19 2.58
CA SER A 49 -38.91 -1.76 3.32
C SER A 49 -38.91 -3.27 3.19
N ALA A 50 -38.62 -3.75 1.99
CA ALA A 50 -38.14 -5.10 1.78
C ALA A 50 -37.30 -5.12 0.49
N ARG A 51 -36.25 -4.26 0.42
CA ARG A 51 -35.16 -4.53 -0.48
C ARG A 51 -34.40 -5.68 0.12
N SER A 52 -34.63 -6.86 -0.44
CA SER A 52 -33.83 -8.04 -0.32
C SER A 52 -32.35 -7.64 -0.20
N ARG A 53 -31.80 -7.74 0.99
CA ARG A 53 -30.34 -7.78 1.16
C ARG A 53 -29.93 -9.05 0.42
N LYS A 54 -29.46 -8.88 -0.81
CA LYS A 54 -28.63 -9.89 -1.46
C LYS A 54 -27.49 -10.12 -0.47
N ASN A 55 -27.46 -11.29 0.10
CA ASN A 55 -26.37 -11.81 0.89
C ASN A 55 -25.21 -12.02 -0.11
N THR A 56 -24.53 -10.92 -0.50
CA THR A 56 -23.24 -11.02 -1.15
C THR A 56 -22.32 -11.49 -0.05
N ALA A 57 -22.02 -12.79 -0.06
CA ALA A 57 -20.99 -13.33 0.81
C ALA A 57 -19.79 -12.38 0.71
N GLU A 58 -19.40 -11.81 1.86
CA GLU A 58 -18.23 -10.93 1.92
C GLU A 58 -17.04 -11.75 1.44
N PHE A 59 -16.26 -11.20 0.50
CA PHE A 59 -15.10 -11.88 -0.06
C PHE A 59 -14.12 -12.16 1.08
N ASP A 60 -13.81 -13.42 1.32
CA ASP A 60 -12.99 -13.88 2.43
C ASP A 60 -11.66 -14.48 1.96
N ILE A 61 -10.77 -14.76 2.92
CA ILE A 61 -9.46 -15.33 2.64
C ILE A 61 -9.54 -16.73 2.00
N ASN A 62 -10.58 -17.53 2.26
CA ASN A 62 -10.70 -18.87 1.67
C ASN A 62 -11.01 -18.78 0.19
N GLN A 63 -11.81 -17.78 -0.21
CA GLN A 63 -12.04 -17.47 -1.61
C GLN A 63 -10.74 -16.99 -2.28
N ALA A 64 -9.94 -16.15 -1.59
CA ALA A 64 -8.63 -15.72 -2.08
C ALA A 64 -7.68 -16.91 -2.24
N ARG A 65 -7.61 -17.81 -1.26
CA ARG A 65 -6.77 -19.01 -1.27
C ARG A 65 -7.08 -19.96 -2.44
N SER A 66 -8.31 -19.97 -2.95
CA SER A 66 -8.65 -20.78 -4.14
C SER A 66 -7.93 -20.32 -5.42
N HIS A 67 -7.30 -19.15 -5.41
CA HIS A 67 -6.51 -18.57 -6.50
C HIS A 67 -5.00 -18.58 -6.23
N GLU A 68 -4.57 -19.53 -5.43
CA GLU A 68 -3.18 -19.67 -5.06
C GLU A 68 -2.26 -19.87 -6.25
N VAL A 69 -1.11 -19.20 -6.21
CA VAL A 69 -0.04 -19.33 -7.22
C VAL A 69 1.29 -19.58 -6.54
N ASP A 70 2.17 -20.33 -7.23
CA ASP A 70 3.55 -20.44 -6.79
C ASP A 70 4.32 -19.15 -7.12
N VAL A 71 5.02 -18.63 -6.10
CA VAL A 71 5.84 -17.42 -6.23
C VAL A 71 7.29 -17.78 -5.88
N SER A 72 8.21 -17.35 -6.72
CA SER A 72 9.65 -17.42 -6.49
C SER A 72 10.29 -16.04 -6.47
N LEU A 73 11.44 -15.89 -5.84
CA LEU A 73 12.16 -14.61 -5.79
C LEU A 73 13.01 -14.43 -7.05
N ASP A 74 12.94 -13.23 -7.64
CA ASP A 74 13.78 -12.85 -8.79
C ASP A 74 15.09 -12.24 -8.30
N VAL A 75 16.12 -13.06 -8.19
CA VAL A 75 17.43 -12.66 -7.66
C VAL A 75 18.10 -11.54 -8.45
N ASP A 76 17.76 -11.37 -9.73
CA ASP A 76 18.34 -10.33 -10.59
C ASP A 76 17.79 -8.94 -10.24
N THR A 77 16.62 -8.89 -9.62
CA THR A 77 16.01 -7.64 -9.16
C THR A 77 16.37 -7.25 -7.74
N ALA A 78 16.96 -8.17 -6.98
CA ALA A 78 17.22 -7.99 -5.56
C ALA A 78 18.29 -6.93 -5.30
N HIS A 79 18.03 -6.07 -4.29
CA HIS A 79 19.06 -5.18 -3.77
C HIS A 79 20.35 -5.94 -3.45
N PRO A 80 21.55 -5.38 -3.70
CA PRO A 80 22.83 -6.06 -3.50
C PRO A 80 23.02 -6.71 -2.13
N LYS A 81 22.53 -6.10 -1.08
CA LYS A 81 22.63 -6.61 0.30
C LYS A 81 21.55 -7.62 0.69
N MET A 82 20.76 -8.11 -0.26
CA MET A 82 19.79 -9.18 -0.02
C MET A 82 20.44 -10.54 -0.13
N LYS A 83 20.29 -11.35 0.90
CA LYS A 83 20.60 -12.79 0.87
C LYS A 83 19.31 -13.57 0.67
N ILE A 84 19.26 -14.33 -0.42
CA ILE A 84 18.12 -15.16 -0.79
C ILE A 84 18.53 -16.62 -0.69
N HIS A 85 17.69 -17.41 -0.04
CA HIS A 85 17.82 -18.87 0.04
C HIS A 85 16.45 -19.52 -0.20
N GLY A 86 16.24 -20.05 -1.40
CA GLY A 86 14.94 -20.58 -1.81
C GLY A 86 13.87 -19.49 -1.80
N LYS A 87 12.84 -19.67 -0.97
CA LYS A 87 11.75 -18.72 -0.78
C LYS A 87 11.96 -17.75 0.39
N SER A 88 13.12 -17.79 1.05
CA SER A 88 13.46 -16.95 2.19
C SER A 88 14.43 -15.84 1.78
N LEU A 89 14.23 -14.65 2.30
CA LEU A 89 15.09 -13.49 2.05
C LEU A 89 15.34 -12.71 3.33
N GLN A 90 16.57 -12.20 3.46
CA GLN A 90 17.00 -11.40 4.60
C GLN A 90 17.98 -10.31 4.16
N TRP A 91 18.07 -9.25 4.94
CA TRP A 91 19.11 -8.24 4.80
C TRP A 91 20.43 -8.72 5.40
N ILE A 92 21.54 -8.37 4.75
CA ILE A 92 22.89 -8.58 5.27
C ILE A 92 23.70 -7.30 5.11
N ASP A 93 24.51 -6.96 6.12
CA ASP A 93 25.36 -5.75 6.06
C ASP A 93 26.59 -5.93 5.18
N GLU A 94 27.00 -7.17 4.98
CA GLU A 94 28.14 -7.50 4.14
C GLU A 94 27.79 -7.37 2.64
N SER A 95 28.74 -6.88 1.86
CA SER A 95 28.55 -6.83 0.41
C SER A 95 28.51 -8.25 -0.18
N PRO A 96 27.51 -8.59 -0.98
CA PRO A 96 27.37 -9.92 -1.52
C PRO A 96 28.49 -10.25 -2.51
N GLN A 97 28.99 -11.47 -2.47
CA GLN A 97 29.93 -12.03 -3.44
C GLN A 97 29.21 -12.62 -4.67
N ARG A 98 28.27 -11.86 -5.25
CA ARG A 98 27.55 -12.33 -6.45
C ARG A 98 27.70 -11.31 -7.57
N ASN A 99 27.62 -11.77 -8.81
CA ASN A 99 27.43 -10.91 -9.95
C ASN A 99 26.03 -10.29 -9.84
N ILE A 100 25.97 -8.97 -9.73
CA ILE A 100 24.74 -8.22 -9.59
C ILE A 100 24.40 -7.64 -10.95
N ASP A 101 23.18 -7.82 -11.40
CA ASP A 101 22.64 -7.08 -12.52
C ASP A 101 22.31 -5.66 -12.05
N ILE A 102 23.31 -4.77 -12.25
CA ILE A 102 23.23 -3.38 -11.80
C ILE A 102 22.04 -2.64 -12.48
N GLU A 103 21.62 -3.05 -13.65
CA GLU A 103 20.53 -2.38 -14.37
C GLU A 103 19.16 -2.78 -13.80
N ASN A 104 18.97 -4.04 -13.45
CA ASN A 104 17.68 -4.57 -13.02
C ASN A 104 17.44 -4.58 -11.51
N CYS A 105 18.49 -4.54 -10.69
CA CYS A 105 18.36 -4.59 -9.23
C CYS A 105 17.85 -3.26 -8.65
N PHE A 106 17.22 -3.33 -7.47
CA PHE A 106 17.03 -2.16 -6.61
C PHE A 106 18.40 -1.74 -6.06
N ASP A 107 18.69 -0.44 -6.01
CA ASP A 107 19.99 0.09 -5.61
C ASP A 107 20.00 0.78 -4.23
N GLU A 108 18.91 1.44 -3.83
CA GLU A 108 18.79 2.08 -2.52
C GLU A 108 17.82 1.34 -1.61
N GLU A 109 16.65 0.98 -2.14
CA GLU A 109 15.61 0.36 -1.33
C GLU A 109 15.83 -1.16 -1.17
N PRO A 110 15.63 -1.71 0.04
CA PRO A 110 15.90 -3.13 0.32
C PRO A 110 14.81 -4.04 -0.26
N PHE A 111 14.59 -3.98 -1.56
CA PHE A 111 13.53 -4.68 -2.27
C PHE A 111 14.03 -5.80 -3.18
N VAL A 112 13.11 -6.73 -3.46
CA VAL A 112 13.22 -7.75 -4.50
C VAL A 112 11.84 -8.00 -5.08
N LEU A 113 11.77 -8.27 -6.38
CA LEU A 113 10.54 -8.71 -7.03
C LEU A 113 10.41 -10.24 -7.00
N GLY A 114 9.18 -10.70 -7.11
CA GLY A 114 8.86 -12.11 -7.32
C GLY A 114 8.54 -12.40 -8.77
N LYS A 115 8.63 -13.68 -9.12
CA LYS A 115 8.13 -14.28 -10.37
C LYS A 115 6.94 -15.15 -10.04
N MET A 116 5.86 -14.98 -10.79
CA MET A 116 4.66 -15.82 -10.70
C MET A 116 4.05 -16.03 -12.09
N GLY A 117 3.25 -17.09 -12.24
CA GLY A 117 2.45 -17.28 -13.44
C GLY A 117 1.42 -16.15 -13.58
N ARG A 118 1.20 -15.69 -14.81
CA ARG A 118 0.20 -14.65 -15.08
C ARG A 118 -1.20 -15.24 -15.02
N ALA A 119 -2.04 -14.70 -14.14
CA ALA A 119 -3.44 -15.07 -13.97
C ALA A 119 -4.29 -13.83 -13.72
N TRP A 120 -5.62 -13.92 -13.94
CA TRP A 120 -6.55 -12.85 -13.61
C TRP A 120 -6.65 -12.59 -12.11
N LYS A 121 -6.47 -13.65 -11.33
CA LYS A 121 -6.51 -13.63 -9.86
C LYS A 121 -5.35 -14.47 -9.36
N SER A 122 -4.66 -13.96 -8.35
CA SER A 122 -3.51 -14.63 -7.76
C SER A 122 -3.47 -14.40 -6.26
N TYR A 123 -3.09 -15.42 -5.50
CA TYR A 123 -2.94 -15.35 -4.05
C TYR A 123 -1.64 -16.03 -3.61
N TRP A 124 -0.96 -15.47 -2.62
CA TRP A 124 0.20 -16.08 -1.96
C TRP A 124 0.32 -15.60 -0.53
N GLU A 125 1.06 -16.31 0.30
CA GLU A 125 1.29 -15.98 1.71
C GLU A 125 2.77 -15.79 2.01
N VAL A 126 3.05 -14.89 2.97
CA VAL A 126 4.40 -14.57 3.42
C VAL A 126 4.46 -14.58 4.94
N TYR A 127 5.41 -15.33 5.51
CA TYR A 127 5.73 -15.29 6.93
C TYR A 127 6.64 -14.10 7.21
N VAL A 128 6.24 -13.23 8.18
CA VAL A 128 6.81 -11.90 8.39
C VAL A 128 7.05 -11.57 9.87
N LYS A 129 7.25 -12.56 10.72
CA LYS A 129 7.43 -12.36 12.16
C LYS A 129 8.68 -11.54 12.52
N LYS A 130 8.62 -10.25 12.23
CA LYS A 130 9.65 -9.24 12.52
C LYS A 130 9.04 -7.84 12.58
N ASP A 131 9.83 -6.84 13.02
CA ASP A 131 9.35 -5.51 13.34
C ASP A 131 9.21 -4.56 12.13
N ASP A 132 9.95 -4.83 11.06
CA ASP A 132 9.94 -3.99 9.87
C ASP A 132 9.92 -4.84 8.60
N TRP A 133 9.00 -4.54 7.71
CA TRP A 133 8.88 -5.17 6.39
C TRP A 133 7.98 -4.37 5.45
N VAL A 134 8.10 -4.61 4.16
CA VAL A 134 7.18 -4.13 3.12
C VAL A 134 6.77 -5.28 2.24
N LEU A 135 5.47 -5.40 1.96
CA LEU A 135 4.89 -6.41 1.08
C LEU A 135 3.85 -5.82 0.15
N GLY A 136 3.73 -6.42 -1.01
CA GLY A 136 2.66 -6.10 -1.95
C GLY A 136 3.01 -6.47 -3.38
N VAL A 137 2.67 -5.58 -4.30
CA VAL A 137 2.97 -5.72 -5.72
C VAL A 137 3.52 -4.42 -6.29
N ALA A 138 4.30 -4.54 -7.35
CA ALA A 138 4.80 -3.41 -8.11
C ALA A 138 4.67 -3.66 -9.62
N LYS A 139 4.53 -2.59 -10.42
CA LYS A 139 4.66 -2.69 -11.87
C LYS A 139 6.05 -3.20 -12.23
N ALA A 140 6.15 -4.08 -13.21
CA ALA A 140 7.46 -4.55 -13.71
C ALA A 140 8.32 -3.38 -14.23
N THR A 141 7.66 -2.31 -14.68
CA THR A 141 8.27 -1.06 -15.15
C THR A 141 8.48 -0.01 -14.05
N ALA A 142 8.13 -0.31 -12.79
CA ALA A 142 8.35 0.62 -11.69
C ALA A 142 9.84 0.94 -11.54
N ASN A 143 10.13 2.18 -11.16
CA ASN A 143 11.50 2.61 -10.92
C ASN A 143 12.16 1.77 -9.81
N ARG A 144 13.43 1.43 -10.00
CA ARG A 144 14.24 0.65 -9.05
C ARG A 144 15.49 1.40 -8.58
N LYS A 145 15.65 2.64 -9.03
CA LYS A 145 16.85 3.44 -8.83
C LYS A 145 16.57 4.68 -7.99
N GLY A 146 17.48 4.95 -7.06
CA GLY A 146 17.38 6.06 -6.14
C GLY A 146 16.22 5.94 -5.15
N PRO A 147 15.88 7.04 -4.45
CA PRO A 147 14.79 7.07 -3.49
C PRO A 147 13.45 6.81 -4.18
N LEU A 148 12.69 5.86 -3.65
CA LEU A 148 11.41 5.46 -4.23
C LEU A 148 10.23 6.01 -3.43
N VAL A 149 9.16 6.28 -4.16
CA VAL A 149 7.86 6.64 -3.58
C VAL A 149 6.94 5.44 -3.68
N PHE A 150 6.69 4.78 -2.54
CA PHE A 150 5.90 3.54 -2.46
C PHE A 150 4.42 3.83 -2.45
N ARG A 151 3.84 4.23 -3.57
CA ARG A 151 2.41 4.51 -3.71
C ARG A 151 1.92 4.14 -5.11
N PRO A 152 0.59 4.02 -5.32
CA PRO A 152 0.01 3.61 -6.60
C PRO A 152 0.45 4.46 -7.79
N THR A 153 0.63 5.77 -7.61
CA THR A 153 1.16 6.69 -8.64
C THR A 153 2.59 6.36 -9.08
N GLY A 154 3.39 5.76 -8.19
CA GLY A 154 4.73 5.21 -8.49
C GLY A 154 4.70 3.78 -9.04
N GLY A 155 3.54 3.16 -9.12
CA GLY A 155 3.37 1.76 -9.54
C GLY A 155 3.56 0.74 -8.42
N PHE A 156 3.35 1.14 -7.15
CA PHE A 156 3.47 0.27 -5.97
C PHE A 156 2.15 0.21 -5.21
N TRP A 157 1.66 -0.98 -4.92
CA TRP A 157 0.52 -1.25 -4.03
C TRP A 157 1.02 -2.11 -2.88
N VAL A 158 1.42 -1.46 -1.81
CA VAL A 158 2.15 -2.11 -0.71
C VAL A 158 1.64 -1.69 0.65
N ILE A 159 1.77 -2.60 1.62
CA ILE A 159 1.64 -2.29 3.05
C ILE A 159 3.03 -2.36 3.70
N ARG A 160 3.24 -1.55 4.73
CA ARG A 160 4.50 -1.45 5.47
C ARG A 160 4.26 -1.57 6.98
N LEU A 161 4.99 -2.44 7.63
CA LEU A 161 5.17 -2.43 9.09
C LEU A 161 6.44 -1.66 9.44
N SER A 162 6.37 -0.82 10.46
CA SER A 162 7.52 -0.08 10.99
C SER A 162 7.55 -0.16 12.51
N ASN A 163 8.73 -0.48 13.05
CA ASN A 163 9.01 -0.58 14.50
C ASN A 163 8.05 -1.52 15.24
N GLY A 164 7.58 -2.58 14.60
CA GLY A 164 6.67 -3.57 15.18
C GLY A 164 5.29 -3.06 15.60
N GLN A 165 4.93 -1.82 15.25
CA GLN A 165 3.72 -1.16 15.78
C GLN A 165 2.90 -0.42 14.72
N ARG A 166 3.54 0.12 13.69
CA ARG A 166 2.88 0.97 12.69
C ARG A 166 2.70 0.23 11.39
N LEU A 167 1.56 -0.42 11.25
CA LEU A 167 1.13 -0.98 9.97
C LEU A 167 0.43 0.10 9.15
N LYS A 168 0.86 0.30 7.91
CA LYS A 168 0.33 1.33 7.00
C LYS A 168 0.06 0.76 5.63
N ALA A 169 -1.01 1.21 4.98
CA ALA A 169 -1.14 1.14 3.53
C ALA A 169 -0.48 2.37 2.92
N MET A 170 0.37 2.16 1.93
CA MET A 170 1.14 3.21 1.28
C MET A 170 0.33 3.77 0.11
N GLU A 171 -0.64 4.63 0.44
CA GLU A 171 -1.46 5.40 -0.49
C GLU A 171 -0.82 6.78 -0.76
N ASP A 172 -1.47 7.62 -1.55
CA ASP A 172 -1.05 9.01 -1.76
C ASP A 172 -1.05 9.79 -0.44
N GLU A 173 -2.00 9.51 0.45
CA GLU A 173 -1.95 9.85 1.86
C GLU A 173 -1.68 8.59 2.68
N GLU A 174 -0.72 8.65 3.63
CA GLU A 174 -0.41 7.51 4.48
C GLU A 174 -1.64 7.08 5.31
N HIS A 175 -2.06 5.84 5.11
CA HIS A 175 -3.20 5.27 5.83
C HIS A 175 -2.70 4.32 6.94
N VAL A 176 -2.77 4.78 8.19
CA VAL A 176 -2.44 3.95 9.35
C VAL A 176 -3.55 2.94 9.60
N LEU A 177 -3.19 1.67 9.70
CA LEU A 177 -4.12 0.57 9.89
C LEU A 177 -4.16 0.20 11.38
N GLU A 178 -5.32 0.41 12.01
CA GLU A 178 -5.58 0.00 13.39
C GLU A 178 -5.93 -1.50 13.43
N LYS A 179 -4.98 -2.34 13.08
CA LYS A 179 -5.13 -3.80 13.02
C LYS A 179 -4.06 -4.47 13.87
N GLY A 180 -4.33 -5.69 14.30
CA GLY A 180 -3.29 -6.53 14.90
C GLY A 180 -2.14 -6.78 13.92
N ILE A 181 -0.92 -6.86 14.44
CA ILE A 181 0.26 -7.16 13.62
C ILE A 181 0.27 -8.66 13.31
N PRO A 182 0.21 -9.07 12.03
CA PRO A 182 0.19 -10.46 11.64
C PRO A 182 1.58 -11.08 11.67
N ASP A 183 1.68 -12.38 11.97
CA ASP A 183 2.88 -13.18 11.72
C ASP A 183 2.92 -13.66 10.25
N LYS A 184 1.76 -13.78 9.60
CA LYS A 184 1.59 -14.17 8.20
C LYS A 184 0.66 -13.22 7.47
N VAL A 185 1.07 -12.78 6.29
CA VAL A 185 0.28 -11.90 5.42
C VAL A 185 -0.11 -12.66 4.16
N GLY A 186 -1.41 -12.71 3.86
CA GLY A 186 -1.93 -13.14 2.58
C GLY A 186 -2.08 -11.95 1.63
N ILE A 187 -1.62 -12.10 0.39
CA ILE A 187 -1.75 -11.07 -0.64
C ILE A 187 -2.59 -11.62 -1.78
N TYR A 188 -3.65 -10.91 -2.14
CA TYR A 188 -4.55 -11.25 -3.23
C TYR A 188 -4.58 -10.14 -4.27
N LEU A 189 -4.27 -10.50 -5.50
CA LEU A 189 -4.33 -9.63 -6.67
C LEU A 189 -5.52 -10.03 -7.53
N ASP A 190 -6.39 -9.08 -7.83
CA ASP A 190 -7.55 -9.25 -8.72
C ASP A 190 -7.56 -8.17 -9.79
N TYR A 191 -7.15 -8.53 -11.00
CA TYR A 191 -7.15 -7.62 -12.15
C TYR A 191 -8.54 -7.26 -12.65
N GLN A 192 -9.56 -8.11 -12.44
CA GLN A 192 -10.93 -7.85 -12.87
C GLN A 192 -11.56 -6.75 -12.04
N GLU A 193 -11.36 -6.85 -10.70
CA GLU A 193 -11.86 -5.86 -9.76
C GLU A 193 -10.88 -4.70 -9.55
N LYS A 194 -9.68 -4.74 -10.16
CA LYS A 194 -8.58 -3.81 -9.94
C LYS A 194 -8.28 -3.63 -8.46
N LYS A 195 -8.06 -4.73 -7.78
CA LYS A 195 -7.83 -4.74 -6.33
C LYS A 195 -6.53 -5.45 -5.99
N VAL A 196 -5.88 -4.93 -4.95
CA VAL A 196 -4.83 -5.64 -4.22
C VAL A 196 -5.27 -5.71 -2.77
N THR A 197 -5.54 -6.91 -2.28
CA THR A 197 -6.09 -7.12 -0.94
C THR A 197 -5.10 -7.85 -0.05
N PHE A 198 -4.97 -7.41 1.18
CA PHE A 198 -4.11 -7.97 2.20
C PHE A 198 -4.93 -8.56 3.33
N PHE A 199 -4.60 -9.77 3.71
CA PHE A 199 -5.23 -10.50 4.81
C PHE A 199 -4.22 -10.82 5.89
N ASN A 200 -4.66 -10.83 7.14
CA ASN A 200 -3.98 -11.55 8.19
C ASN A 200 -4.22 -13.05 7.96
N ALA A 201 -3.20 -13.77 7.50
CA ALA A 201 -3.35 -15.18 7.17
C ALA A 201 -3.38 -16.11 8.40
N ASP A 202 -3.16 -15.57 9.61
CA ASP A 202 -3.28 -16.32 10.86
C ASP A 202 -4.73 -16.48 11.30
N ASP A 203 -5.56 -15.44 11.12
CA ASP A 203 -6.98 -15.43 11.53
C ASP A 203 -7.98 -15.19 10.39
N GLY A 204 -7.49 -14.92 9.19
CA GLY A 204 -8.31 -14.67 7.98
C GLY A 204 -8.89 -13.27 7.88
N SER A 205 -8.61 -12.38 8.82
CA SER A 205 -9.17 -11.04 8.82
C SER A 205 -8.59 -10.16 7.71
N LEU A 206 -9.41 -9.25 7.18
CA LEU A 206 -8.98 -8.26 6.20
C LEU A 206 -8.07 -7.22 6.86
N ILE A 207 -6.88 -7.03 6.33
CA ILE A 207 -5.98 -5.94 6.70
C ILE A 207 -6.33 -4.68 5.91
N TYR A 208 -6.21 -4.73 4.58
CA TYR A 208 -6.44 -3.60 3.69
C TYR A 208 -6.76 -4.03 2.25
N SER A 209 -7.46 -3.17 1.50
CA SER A 209 -7.67 -3.34 0.05
C SER A 209 -7.44 -2.04 -0.68
N PHE A 210 -6.49 -2.03 -1.61
CA PHE A 210 -6.38 -1.01 -2.64
C PHE A 210 -7.48 -1.25 -3.66
N ILE A 211 -8.39 -0.28 -3.84
CA ILE A 211 -9.54 -0.38 -4.75
C ILE A 211 -9.25 0.16 -6.15
N ASP A 212 -8.19 0.97 -6.30
CA ASP A 212 -7.67 1.46 -7.57
C ASP A 212 -6.35 0.75 -7.89
N GLY A 213 -6.43 -0.57 -7.93
CA GLY A 213 -5.30 -1.44 -8.22
C GLY A 213 -4.90 -1.47 -9.69
N PRO A 214 -3.91 -2.30 -10.03
CA PRO A 214 -3.40 -2.41 -11.39
C PRO A 214 -4.43 -3.01 -12.34
N SER A 215 -4.38 -2.59 -13.61
CA SER A 215 -5.13 -3.23 -14.69
C SER A 215 -4.41 -4.47 -15.20
N TYR A 216 -5.12 -5.37 -15.90
CA TYR A 216 -4.49 -6.56 -16.50
C TYR A 216 -3.43 -6.23 -17.56
N GLN A 217 -3.46 -5.02 -18.13
CA GLN A 217 -2.44 -4.55 -19.07
C GLN A 217 -1.13 -4.17 -18.38
N ASP A 218 -1.20 -3.86 -17.08
CA ASP A 218 -0.01 -3.65 -16.27
C ASP A 218 0.64 -5.01 -16.01
N ASP A 219 1.91 -5.15 -16.31
CA ASP A 219 2.69 -6.30 -15.87
C ASP A 219 3.09 -6.05 -14.42
N VAL A 220 2.47 -6.81 -13.50
CA VAL A 220 2.61 -6.59 -12.05
C VAL A 220 3.26 -7.82 -11.43
N LEU A 221 4.23 -7.57 -10.58
CA LEU A 221 5.04 -8.60 -9.92
C LEU A 221 4.90 -8.48 -8.40
N PRO A 222 4.93 -9.60 -7.66
CA PRO A 222 5.05 -9.57 -6.21
C PRO A 222 6.27 -8.77 -5.77
N LEU A 223 6.16 -8.03 -4.66
CA LEU A 223 7.24 -7.23 -4.10
C LEU A 223 7.44 -7.60 -2.63
N PHE A 224 8.70 -7.75 -2.25
CA PHE A 224 9.10 -8.18 -0.92
C PHE A 224 10.25 -7.33 -0.39
N SER A 225 10.18 -7.00 0.90
CA SER A 225 11.28 -6.40 1.63
C SER A 225 11.30 -6.87 3.08
N PRO A 226 12.41 -7.45 3.55
CA PRO A 226 12.62 -7.71 4.97
C PRO A 226 13.05 -6.45 5.73
N TRP A 227 13.09 -5.29 5.04
CA TRP A 227 13.71 -4.05 5.48
C TRP A 227 15.22 -4.24 5.80
N ASN A 228 15.89 -3.20 6.30
CA ASN A 228 17.34 -3.17 6.45
C ASN A 228 17.83 -2.94 7.89
N ASN A 229 16.97 -3.16 8.87
CA ASN A 229 17.25 -2.90 10.28
C ASN A 229 17.71 -4.14 11.07
N ASP A 230 17.50 -5.34 10.54
CA ASP A 230 17.94 -6.60 11.12
C ASP A 230 18.12 -7.70 10.06
N ALA A 231 18.75 -8.80 10.45
CA ALA A 231 18.97 -9.96 9.60
C ALA A 231 17.87 -11.03 9.71
N LYS A 232 16.73 -10.76 10.37
CA LYS A 232 15.61 -11.71 10.43
C LYS A 232 15.00 -11.87 9.04
N PRO A 233 14.81 -13.10 8.57
CA PRO A 233 14.23 -13.33 7.25
C PRO A 233 12.72 -13.15 7.23
N ILE A 234 12.19 -12.83 6.05
CA ILE A 234 10.82 -13.14 5.67
C ILE A 234 10.81 -14.31 4.69
N THR A 235 9.71 -15.05 4.61
CA THR A 235 9.67 -16.30 3.82
C THR A 235 8.33 -16.42 3.10
N ILE A 236 8.38 -16.60 1.78
CA ILE A 236 7.19 -16.94 0.99
C ILE A 236 6.80 -18.37 1.33
N LEU A 237 5.56 -18.57 1.74
CA LEU A 237 5.05 -19.87 2.11
C LEU A 237 4.72 -20.68 0.86
N SER A 238 5.12 -21.96 0.90
CA SER A 238 4.62 -22.91 -0.09
C SER A 238 3.33 -23.48 0.47
N ILE A 239 2.25 -23.34 -0.25
CA ILE A 239 1.00 -23.92 0.17
C ILE A 239 1.06 -25.39 -0.21
N THR A 240 1.00 -26.23 0.78
CA THR A 240 0.88 -27.67 0.59
C THR A 240 -0.53 -27.94 0.09
N ALA A 241 -0.66 -28.47 -1.13
CA ALA A 241 -1.93 -29.05 -1.59
C ALA A 241 -2.38 -30.07 -0.54
N THR A 242 -3.47 -29.77 0.15
CA THR A 242 -4.19 -30.70 1.03
C THR A 242 -5.02 -31.63 0.18
#